data_5080453e1530219a75dc4e8531f62c67
#
_entry.id   5080453e1530219a75dc4e8531f62c67
#
_cell.length_a   1.000
_cell.length_b   1.000
_cell.length_c   1.000
_cell.angle_alpha   90.00
_cell.angle_beta   90.00
_cell.angle_gamma   90.00
#
_symmetry.space_group_name_H-M   'P 1'
#
loop_
_entity.id
_entity.type
_entity.pdbx_description
1 polymer ?
#
loop_
_entity_poly.entity_id
_entity_poly.type
_entity_poly.pdbx_seq_one_letter_code
_entity_poly.pdbx_strand_id
1 'polypeptide(L)'
;ANECFAALGSDTGGSIRQPASYCGVVGMKPTYGTVSRYGLIAYGSSLDQIGPLCKDVTDCATIMEVIAAKDDKDSTSVKREDTAFTKALVDDVKGLKIGIPRDYFGDGLDPEVKEAVMSAAKVLEEKGAIVEEFDLSLVEYAIPTYYTIAAAEASSNLERFDGVKYGYRTSEYEGLHNMYKKTRSEGFGPEVKRRIMLGSFVLSSGYYDAYYLKALRVKALIKKAFDEAFAKYDVILGPVAPTTAPKIGSSLADPIKMYLGDIYTISVNLAGLPGISVPCGKDSKGLPIGVQLIGDCFKENNIIRAAYSLSLIHISEPTRLRRIS
;
A
#
# COMPACT_ATOMS: atom_id res chain seq x y z
N ALA A 1 -18.86 1.91 7.06
CA ALA A 1 -19.86 2.42 8.04
C ALA A 1 -20.65 3.63 7.50
N ASN A 2 -20.22 4.25 6.40
CA ASN A 2 -20.81 5.49 5.85
C ASN A 2 -20.70 6.72 6.78
N GLU A 3 -19.68 6.79 7.60
CA GLU A 3 -19.44 7.89 8.53
C GLU A 3 -18.79 9.10 7.87
N CYS A 4 -18.09 8.88 6.74
CA CYS A 4 -17.47 9.95 5.94
C CYS A 4 -17.62 9.66 4.44
N PHE A 5 -17.46 10.70 3.61
CA PHE A 5 -17.43 10.56 2.15
C PHE A 5 -16.12 9.93 1.69
N ALA A 6 -15.01 10.37 2.25
CA ALA A 6 -13.66 9.91 1.96
C ALA A 6 -12.75 10.13 3.15
N ALA A 7 -11.59 9.48 3.15
CA ALA A 7 -10.53 9.68 4.13
C ALA A 7 -9.18 9.72 3.44
N LEU A 8 -8.19 10.37 4.06
CA LEU A 8 -6.80 10.24 3.69
C LEU A 8 -6.14 9.21 4.60
N GLY A 9 -5.33 8.35 4.02
CA GLY A 9 -4.51 7.37 4.73
C GLY A 9 -3.04 7.52 4.39
N SER A 10 -2.19 6.79 5.08
CA SER A 10 -0.79 6.61 4.73
C SER A 10 -0.49 5.14 4.44
N ASP A 11 0.36 4.90 3.46
CA ASP A 11 0.71 3.57 2.97
C ASP A 11 2.22 3.45 2.88
N THR A 12 2.79 2.64 3.77
CA THR A 12 4.22 2.34 3.81
C THR A 12 4.52 0.96 3.20
N GLY A 13 3.60 0.03 3.34
CA GLY A 13 3.71 -1.35 2.86
C GLY A 13 2.38 -1.96 2.39
N GLY A 14 1.33 -1.14 2.20
CA GLY A 14 -0.01 -1.59 1.85
C GLY A 14 -1.12 -0.98 2.70
N SER A 15 -0.79 -0.08 3.62
CA SER A 15 -1.71 0.38 4.69
C SER A 15 -2.88 1.26 4.22
N ILE A 16 -2.98 1.62 2.94
CA ILE A 16 -4.19 2.13 2.28
C ILE A 16 -4.91 1.00 1.54
N ARG A 17 -4.19 0.26 0.71
CA ARG A 17 -4.74 -0.72 -0.22
C ARG A 17 -5.31 -1.95 0.48
N GLN A 18 -4.60 -2.49 1.46
CA GLN A 18 -5.03 -3.67 2.22
C GLN A 18 -6.29 -3.41 3.05
N PRO A 19 -6.36 -2.36 3.91
CA PRO A 19 -7.59 -2.06 4.63
C PRO A 19 -8.75 -1.67 3.70
N ALA A 20 -8.48 -1.03 2.55
CA ALA A 20 -9.51 -0.78 1.55
C ALA A 20 -10.13 -2.08 1.02
N SER A 21 -9.30 -3.08 0.70
CA SER A 21 -9.76 -4.42 0.31
C SER A 21 -10.63 -5.07 1.39
N TYR A 22 -10.16 -5.06 2.64
CA TYR A 22 -10.89 -5.66 3.76
C TYR A 22 -12.21 -4.98 4.08
N CYS A 23 -12.30 -3.67 3.81
CA CYS A 23 -13.52 -2.87 4.04
C CYS A 23 -14.44 -2.77 2.82
N GLY A 24 -14.05 -3.31 1.67
CA GLY A 24 -14.83 -3.24 0.44
C GLY A 24 -14.97 -1.82 -0.11
N VAL A 25 -13.91 -1.01 -0.01
CA VAL A 25 -13.83 0.36 -0.52
C VAL A 25 -12.63 0.50 -1.46
N VAL A 26 -12.57 1.61 -2.17
CA VAL A 26 -11.43 1.94 -3.05
C VAL A 26 -10.33 2.62 -2.24
N GLY A 27 -9.09 2.18 -2.40
CA GLY A 27 -7.94 2.81 -1.77
C GLY A 27 -6.78 2.93 -2.74
N MET A 28 -6.23 4.14 -2.88
CA MET A 28 -5.15 4.42 -3.83
C MET A 28 -3.91 4.95 -3.14
N LYS A 29 -2.80 4.28 -3.37
CA LYS A 29 -1.46 4.78 -3.08
C LYS A 29 -0.86 5.33 -4.39
N PRO A 30 -0.64 6.64 -4.53
CA PRO A 30 0.01 7.17 -5.72
C PRO A 30 1.51 6.84 -5.74
N THR A 31 2.18 7.21 -6.81
CA THR A 31 3.65 7.19 -6.93
C THR A 31 4.27 7.96 -5.77
N TYR A 32 5.37 7.43 -5.22
CA TYR A 32 6.13 8.09 -4.18
C TYR A 32 6.48 9.54 -4.55
N GLY A 33 6.20 10.47 -3.63
CA GLY A 33 6.43 11.90 -3.82
C GLY A 33 5.30 12.66 -4.55
N THR A 34 4.23 11.98 -5.00
CA THR A 34 3.10 12.65 -5.66
C THR A 34 2.28 13.52 -4.71
N VAL A 35 2.13 13.11 -3.46
CA VAL A 35 1.41 13.83 -2.41
C VAL A 35 2.38 14.19 -1.30
N SER A 36 2.32 15.44 -0.82
CA SER A 36 3.14 15.91 0.30
C SER A 36 2.88 15.10 1.56
N ARG A 37 3.94 14.80 2.29
CA ARG A 37 3.91 14.15 3.60
C ARG A 37 4.08 15.14 4.77
N TYR A 38 4.04 16.44 4.48
CA TYR A 38 4.12 17.45 5.53
C TYR A 38 2.95 17.30 6.51
N GLY A 39 3.28 17.17 7.80
CA GLY A 39 2.30 16.87 8.85
C GLY A 39 2.09 15.38 9.16
N LEU A 40 2.60 14.44 8.31
CA LEU A 40 2.61 13.02 8.62
C LEU A 40 3.75 12.68 9.58
N ILE A 41 3.47 11.90 10.61
CA ILE A 41 4.50 11.30 11.45
C ILE A 41 5.26 10.28 10.61
N ALA A 42 6.55 10.52 10.37
CA ALA A 42 7.38 9.66 9.53
C ALA A 42 7.60 8.30 10.19
N TYR A 43 7.32 7.24 9.43
CA TYR A 43 7.65 5.86 9.78
C TYR A 43 8.77 5.34 8.89
N GLY A 44 8.55 5.16 7.60
CA GLY A 44 9.53 4.75 6.59
C GLY A 44 9.74 5.84 5.56
N SER A 45 10.77 6.67 5.74
CA SER A 45 10.99 7.89 4.93
C SER A 45 11.10 7.61 3.43
N SER A 46 11.62 6.45 3.03
CA SER A 46 11.76 6.05 1.63
C SER A 46 10.55 5.25 1.08
N LEU A 47 9.48 5.11 1.87
CA LEU A 47 8.34 4.24 1.58
C LEU A 47 6.99 4.92 1.79
N ASP A 48 6.85 5.75 2.85
CA ASP A 48 5.60 6.39 3.23
C ASP A 48 5.01 7.22 2.11
N GLN A 49 3.71 7.02 1.83
CA GLN A 49 2.96 7.82 0.88
C GLN A 49 1.54 8.04 1.36
N ILE A 50 1.01 9.24 1.19
CA ILE A 50 -0.38 9.58 1.48
C ILE A 50 -1.24 9.32 0.24
N GLY A 51 -2.48 8.86 0.46
CA GLY A 51 -3.47 8.67 -0.60
C GLY A 51 -4.88 8.53 -0.05
N PRO A 52 -5.89 8.57 -0.92
CA PRO A 52 -7.30 8.54 -0.55
C PRO A 52 -7.82 7.12 -0.33
N LEU A 53 -8.84 7.03 0.56
CA LEU A 53 -9.80 5.92 0.66
C LEU A 53 -11.19 6.48 0.41
N CYS A 54 -11.90 5.91 -0.57
CA CYS A 54 -13.17 6.41 -1.07
C CYS A 54 -14.15 5.28 -1.32
N LYS A 55 -15.41 5.60 -1.56
CA LYS A 55 -16.44 4.61 -1.86
C LYS A 55 -16.35 4.10 -3.30
N ASP A 56 -15.88 4.95 -4.22
CA ASP A 56 -15.74 4.62 -5.63
C ASP A 56 -14.47 5.25 -6.25
N VAL A 57 -14.19 4.88 -7.50
CA VAL A 57 -13.00 5.32 -8.23
C VAL A 57 -13.11 6.79 -8.65
N THR A 58 -14.32 7.32 -8.86
CA THR A 58 -14.56 8.71 -9.25
C THR A 58 -14.16 9.66 -8.13
N ASP A 59 -14.63 9.38 -6.92
CA ASP A 59 -14.26 10.13 -5.72
C ASP A 59 -12.74 10.06 -5.47
N CYS A 60 -12.17 8.87 -5.67
CA CYS A 60 -10.73 8.65 -5.52
C CYS A 60 -9.91 9.51 -6.48
N ALA A 61 -10.25 9.53 -7.77
CA ALA A 61 -9.59 10.35 -8.78
C ALA A 61 -9.76 11.85 -8.49
N THR A 62 -10.95 12.27 -8.08
CA THR A 62 -11.25 13.67 -7.73
C THR A 62 -10.41 14.16 -6.56
N ILE A 63 -10.31 13.35 -5.50
CA ILE A 63 -9.46 13.71 -4.34
C ILE A 63 -7.98 13.73 -4.72
N MET A 64 -7.54 12.77 -5.55
CA MET A 64 -6.17 12.76 -6.05
C MET A 64 -5.80 14.04 -6.80
N GLU A 65 -6.70 14.63 -7.60
CA GLU A 65 -6.44 15.92 -8.27
C GLU A 65 -6.18 17.07 -7.28
N VAL A 66 -6.85 17.02 -6.13
CA VAL A 66 -6.72 18.07 -5.10
C VAL A 66 -5.42 17.93 -4.32
N ILE A 67 -5.02 16.69 -3.98
CA ILE A 67 -3.88 16.46 -3.07
C ILE A 67 -2.54 16.23 -3.81
N ALA A 68 -2.57 15.93 -5.11
CA ALA A 68 -1.35 15.69 -5.90
C ALA A 68 -0.71 17.01 -6.32
N ALA A 69 0.04 17.60 -5.41
CA ALA A 69 0.73 18.88 -5.65
C ALA A 69 2.12 18.87 -5.03
N LYS A 70 3.03 19.66 -5.63
CA LYS A 70 4.32 19.94 -4.99
C LYS A 70 4.12 20.82 -3.76
N ASP A 71 4.78 20.44 -2.69
CA ASP A 71 4.85 21.20 -1.45
C ASP A 71 6.32 21.48 -1.08
N ASP A 72 6.70 22.73 -0.95
CA ASP A 72 8.08 23.12 -0.61
C ASP A 72 8.45 22.75 0.84
N LYS A 73 7.48 22.38 1.67
CA LYS A 73 7.71 21.88 3.04
C LYS A 73 8.06 20.39 3.08
N ASP A 74 7.86 19.66 1.98
CA ASP A 74 8.29 18.28 1.83
C ASP A 74 9.29 18.17 0.69
N SER A 75 10.57 17.95 1.02
CA SER A 75 11.65 17.82 0.05
C SER A 75 11.51 16.64 -0.91
N THR A 76 10.66 15.65 -0.59
CA THR A 76 10.37 14.50 -1.42
C THR A 76 9.21 14.72 -2.37
N SER A 77 8.43 15.79 -2.17
CA SER A 77 7.31 16.15 -3.02
C SER A 77 7.77 16.55 -4.43
N VAL A 78 7.20 15.93 -5.45
CA VAL A 78 7.58 16.11 -6.85
C VAL A 78 6.58 17.01 -7.56
N LYS A 79 7.06 17.93 -8.38
CA LYS A 79 6.19 18.70 -9.29
C LYS A 79 5.76 17.79 -10.44
N ARG A 80 4.47 17.67 -10.66
CA ARG A 80 3.88 16.91 -11.77
C ARG A 80 3.20 17.87 -12.76
N GLU A 81 3.25 17.52 -14.03
CA GLU A 81 2.52 18.23 -15.09
C GLU A 81 1.13 17.63 -15.33
N ASP A 82 1.02 16.30 -15.17
CA ASP A 82 -0.24 15.57 -15.33
C ASP A 82 -0.83 15.19 -13.96
N THR A 83 -1.82 15.98 -13.53
CA THR A 83 -2.62 15.76 -12.32
C THR A 83 -4.11 15.67 -12.62
N ALA A 84 -4.50 15.63 -13.90
CA ALA A 84 -5.90 15.55 -14.31
C ALA A 84 -6.43 14.11 -14.28
N PHE A 85 -6.48 13.52 -13.10
CA PHE A 85 -6.83 12.10 -12.88
C PHE A 85 -8.28 11.78 -13.26
N THR A 86 -9.20 12.74 -13.15
CA THR A 86 -10.61 12.56 -13.55
C THR A 86 -10.75 12.34 -15.05
N LYS A 87 -9.81 12.78 -15.88
CA LYS A 87 -9.80 12.49 -17.32
C LYS A 87 -9.59 11.00 -17.64
N ALA A 88 -9.06 10.24 -16.68
CA ALA A 88 -8.88 8.79 -16.80
C ALA A 88 -10.16 7.99 -16.48
N LEU A 89 -11.24 8.65 -16.03
CA LEU A 89 -12.54 8.02 -15.76
C LEU A 89 -13.28 7.72 -17.06
N VAL A 90 -12.72 6.81 -17.84
CA VAL A 90 -13.24 6.39 -19.14
C VAL A 90 -13.48 4.88 -19.11
N ASP A 91 -14.72 4.47 -19.48
CA ASP A 91 -15.05 3.02 -19.59
C ASP A 91 -14.57 2.46 -20.93
N ASP A 92 -13.27 2.49 -21.14
CA ASP A 92 -12.61 1.93 -22.30
C ASP A 92 -11.21 1.46 -21.93
N VAL A 93 -11.01 0.15 -21.93
CA VAL A 93 -9.71 -0.51 -21.70
C VAL A 93 -9.18 -1.22 -22.95
N LYS A 94 -9.78 -0.93 -24.12
CA LYS A 94 -9.37 -1.57 -25.38
C LYS A 94 -7.88 -1.35 -25.65
N GLY A 95 -7.17 -2.45 -25.85
CA GLY A 95 -5.74 -2.47 -26.14
C GLY A 95 -4.84 -2.19 -24.94
N LEU A 96 -5.38 -1.94 -23.74
CA LEU A 96 -4.58 -1.81 -22.52
C LEU A 96 -3.93 -3.17 -22.20
N LYS A 97 -2.62 -3.19 -22.04
CA LYS A 97 -1.86 -4.41 -21.74
C LYS A 97 -1.78 -4.62 -20.24
N ILE A 98 -2.33 -5.73 -19.78
CA ILE A 98 -2.40 -6.10 -18.37
C ILE A 98 -1.56 -7.34 -18.13
N GLY A 99 -0.53 -7.24 -17.28
CA GLY A 99 0.28 -8.36 -16.86
C GLY A 99 -0.22 -8.96 -15.54
N ILE A 100 -0.30 -10.28 -15.48
CA ILE A 100 -0.63 -11.04 -14.26
C ILE A 100 0.62 -11.80 -13.81
N PRO A 101 1.26 -11.43 -12.68
CA PRO A 101 2.41 -12.17 -12.16
C PRO A 101 1.98 -13.55 -11.67
N ARG A 102 2.53 -14.64 -12.23
CA ARG A 102 2.27 -16.00 -11.73
C ARG A 102 2.66 -16.19 -10.28
N ASP A 103 3.72 -15.51 -9.86
CA ASP A 103 4.26 -15.55 -8.49
C ASP A 103 3.26 -15.05 -7.44
N TYR A 104 2.24 -14.27 -7.85
CA TYR A 104 1.18 -13.81 -6.94
C TYR A 104 0.09 -14.86 -6.70
N PHE A 105 0.06 -15.94 -7.47
CA PHE A 105 -1.00 -16.95 -7.45
C PHE A 105 -0.54 -18.33 -6.99
N GLY A 106 0.57 -18.37 -6.23
CA GLY A 106 1.14 -19.56 -5.64
C GLY A 106 0.40 -20.06 -4.39
N ASP A 107 1.05 -20.99 -3.69
CA ASP A 107 0.56 -21.55 -2.44
C ASP A 107 0.39 -20.47 -1.36
N GLY A 108 -0.70 -20.56 -0.60
CA GLY A 108 -1.01 -19.60 0.47
C GLY A 108 -2.01 -18.50 0.09
N LEU A 109 -2.34 -18.35 -1.19
CA LEU A 109 -3.46 -17.52 -1.64
C LEU A 109 -4.77 -18.30 -1.47
N ASP A 110 -5.75 -17.70 -0.78
CA ASP A 110 -7.08 -18.26 -0.61
C ASP A 110 -7.74 -18.51 -1.99
N PRO A 111 -8.32 -19.70 -2.24
CA PRO A 111 -8.94 -20.00 -3.53
C PRO A 111 -10.07 -19.05 -3.93
N GLU A 112 -10.87 -18.57 -2.98
CA GLU A 112 -11.95 -17.60 -3.27
C GLU A 112 -11.37 -16.23 -3.66
N VAL A 113 -10.25 -15.80 -3.05
CA VAL A 113 -9.54 -14.60 -3.46
C VAL A 113 -8.96 -14.77 -4.87
N LYS A 114 -8.33 -15.91 -5.16
CA LYS A 114 -7.81 -16.22 -6.49
C LYS A 114 -8.89 -16.13 -7.55
N GLU A 115 -10.02 -16.80 -7.32
CA GLU A 115 -11.15 -16.83 -8.25
C GLU A 115 -11.71 -15.42 -8.51
N ALA A 116 -11.93 -14.63 -7.47
CA ALA A 116 -12.44 -13.26 -7.60
C ALA A 116 -11.49 -12.36 -8.39
N VAL A 117 -10.18 -12.44 -8.12
CA VAL A 117 -9.16 -11.64 -8.81
C VAL A 117 -9.03 -12.04 -10.27
N MET A 118 -9.05 -13.35 -10.58
CA MET A 118 -9.01 -13.83 -11.97
C MET A 118 -10.29 -13.50 -12.73
N SER A 119 -11.44 -13.49 -12.05
CA SER A 119 -12.71 -13.02 -12.64
C SER A 119 -12.65 -11.54 -13.01
N ALA A 120 -12.03 -10.69 -12.18
CA ALA A 120 -11.81 -9.29 -12.50
C ALA A 120 -10.89 -9.10 -13.72
N ALA A 121 -9.85 -9.92 -13.84
CA ALA A 121 -8.98 -9.91 -15.02
C ALA A 121 -9.75 -10.27 -16.29
N LYS A 122 -10.58 -11.33 -16.23
CA LYS A 122 -11.44 -11.76 -17.34
C LYS A 122 -12.43 -10.66 -17.77
N VAL A 123 -13.00 -9.94 -16.84
CA VAL A 123 -13.88 -8.79 -17.14
C VAL A 123 -13.15 -7.72 -17.95
N LEU A 124 -11.91 -7.39 -17.59
CA LEU A 124 -11.11 -6.41 -18.36
C LEU A 124 -10.76 -6.95 -19.75
N GLU A 125 -10.48 -8.24 -19.87
CA GLU A 125 -10.24 -8.91 -21.17
C GLU A 125 -11.49 -8.86 -22.06
N GLU A 126 -12.67 -9.17 -21.53
CA GLU A 126 -13.95 -9.07 -22.23
C GLU A 126 -14.27 -7.64 -22.69
N LYS A 127 -13.79 -6.63 -21.98
CA LYS A 127 -13.86 -5.22 -22.38
C LYS A 127 -12.76 -4.81 -23.39
N GLY A 128 -11.90 -5.73 -23.82
CA GLY A 128 -10.92 -5.55 -24.88
C GLY A 128 -9.50 -5.20 -24.40
N ALA A 129 -9.19 -5.36 -23.12
CA ALA A 129 -7.82 -5.35 -22.65
C ALA A 129 -7.07 -6.61 -23.13
N ILE A 130 -5.75 -6.53 -23.22
CA ILE A 130 -4.88 -7.66 -23.55
C ILE A 130 -4.29 -8.15 -22.22
N VAL A 131 -4.71 -9.34 -21.79
CA VAL A 131 -4.30 -9.93 -20.51
C VAL A 131 -3.31 -11.05 -20.74
N GLU A 132 -2.14 -10.97 -20.11
CA GLU A 132 -1.07 -11.97 -20.24
C GLU A 132 -0.48 -12.32 -18.88
N GLU A 133 -0.15 -13.60 -18.68
CA GLU A 133 0.61 -14.03 -17.51
C GLU A 133 2.12 -13.88 -17.74
N PHE A 134 2.86 -13.51 -16.69
CA PHE A 134 4.31 -13.41 -16.74
C PHE A 134 4.94 -13.77 -15.38
N ASP A 135 6.27 -13.92 -15.35
CA ASP A 135 7.00 -14.20 -14.13
C ASP A 135 7.62 -12.90 -13.60
N LEU A 136 7.28 -12.54 -12.35
CA LEU A 136 7.81 -11.37 -11.65
C LEU A 136 8.85 -11.83 -10.63
N SER A 137 10.12 -11.81 -10.99
CA SER A 137 11.19 -12.29 -10.13
C SER A 137 11.36 -11.46 -8.84
N LEU A 138 11.92 -12.08 -7.80
CA LEU A 138 12.34 -11.47 -6.53
C LEU A 138 11.19 -11.04 -5.60
N VAL A 139 9.95 -11.39 -5.87
CA VAL A 139 8.81 -11.06 -5.00
C VAL A 139 8.93 -11.76 -3.64
N GLU A 140 9.50 -12.96 -3.59
CA GLU A 140 9.76 -13.71 -2.37
C GLU A 140 10.71 -12.98 -1.40
N TYR A 141 11.55 -12.08 -1.89
CA TYR A 141 12.45 -11.26 -1.07
C TYR A 141 11.84 -9.95 -0.60
N ALA A 142 10.62 -9.62 -1.03
CA ALA A 142 9.98 -8.33 -0.71
C ALA A 142 9.76 -8.17 0.80
N ILE A 143 9.24 -9.21 1.48
CA ILE A 143 8.96 -9.18 2.92
C ILE A 143 10.23 -8.91 3.75
N PRO A 144 11.30 -9.73 3.68
CA PRO A 144 12.51 -9.48 4.48
C PRO A 144 13.18 -8.15 4.12
N THR A 145 13.15 -7.74 2.85
CA THR A 145 13.68 -6.46 2.40
C THR A 145 12.93 -5.29 3.03
N TYR A 146 11.61 -5.32 2.96
CA TYR A 146 10.76 -4.27 3.52
C TYR A 146 10.95 -4.12 5.03
N TYR A 147 10.81 -5.21 5.79
CA TYR A 147 10.91 -5.13 7.25
C TYR A 147 12.30 -4.72 7.73
N THR A 148 13.34 -5.05 6.99
CA THR A 148 14.69 -4.56 7.26
C THR A 148 14.80 -3.05 7.07
N ILE A 149 14.37 -2.53 5.93
CA ILE A 149 14.43 -1.10 5.61
C ILE A 149 13.47 -0.29 6.49
N ALA A 150 12.22 -0.74 6.60
CA ALA A 150 11.20 -0.04 7.37
C ALA A 150 11.54 0.04 8.87
N ALA A 151 12.09 -1.05 9.46
CA ALA A 151 12.54 -1.02 10.84
C ALA A 151 13.74 -0.09 11.05
N ALA A 152 14.71 -0.10 10.12
CA ALA A 152 15.87 0.79 10.16
C ALA A 152 15.43 2.27 10.11
N GLU A 153 14.58 2.62 9.15
CA GLU A 153 14.06 3.99 9.02
C GLU A 153 13.16 4.39 10.18
N ALA A 154 12.31 3.49 10.69
CA ALA A 154 11.47 3.75 11.86
C ALA A 154 12.30 4.01 13.11
N SER A 155 13.37 3.26 13.34
CA SER A 155 14.24 3.49 14.51
C SER A 155 14.85 4.90 14.50
N SER A 156 15.25 5.39 13.34
CA SER A 156 15.78 6.73 13.13
C SER A 156 14.68 7.82 13.21
N ASN A 157 13.55 7.59 12.53
CA ASN A 157 12.46 8.58 12.52
C ASN A 157 11.81 8.76 13.89
N LEU A 158 11.68 7.70 14.67
CA LEU A 158 11.03 7.74 15.99
C LEU A 158 11.97 8.15 17.14
N GLU A 159 13.27 8.36 16.88
CA GLU A 159 14.21 8.83 17.90
C GLU A 159 13.84 10.21 18.45
N ARG A 160 13.23 11.08 17.60
CA ARG A 160 12.81 12.43 17.96
C ARG A 160 11.71 12.51 19.01
N PHE A 161 10.98 11.42 19.24
CA PHE A 161 9.92 11.35 20.25
C PHE A 161 10.53 10.92 21.60
N ASP A 162 11.25 11.85 22.20
CA ASP A 162 12.00 11.67 23.45
C ASP A 162 11.33 12.33 24.66
N GLY A 163 10.19 13.02 24.44
CA GLY A 163 9.47 13.74 25.48
C GLY A 163 10.05 15.12 25.84
N VAL A 164 11.13 15.57 25.16
CA VAL A 164 11.66 16.92 25.35
C VAL A 164 11.00 17.91 24.42
N LYS A 165 11.09 17.65 23.12
CA LYS A 165 10.54 18.52 22.07
C LYS A 165 9.24 17.98 21.47
N TYR A 166 9.14 16.65 21.36
CA TYR A 166 8.00 15.98 20.71
C TYR A 166 7.48 14.80 21.53
N GLY A 167 6.19 14.55 21.41
CA GLY A 167 5.51 13.37 21.90
C GLY A 167 5.21 13.39 23.39
N TYR A 168 4.86 12.21 23.89
CA TYR A 168 4.55 11.97 25.29
C TYR A 168 5.79 12.18 26.17
N ARG A 169 5.61 12.76 27.35
CA ARG A 169 6.62 12.82 28.42
C ARG A 169 6.04 12.16 29.68
N THR A 170 6.81 11.27 30.29
CA THR A 170 6.45 10.72 31.61
C THR A 170 6.36 11.85 32.66
N SER A 171 5.40 11.76 33.55
CA SER A 171 5.20 12.73 34.64
C SER A 171 6.14 12.50 35.83
N GLU A 172 6.64 11.26 35.96
CA GLU A 172 7.43 10.85 37.13
C GLU A 172 8.81 10.34 36.70
N TYR A 173 9.86 11.07 37.00
CA TYR A 173 11.23 10.67 36.69
C TYR A 173 12.26 11.30 37.61
N GLU A 174 13.40 10.64 37.74
CA GLU A 174 14.58 11.12 38.47
C GLU A 174 15.73 11.30 37.46
N GLY A 175 16.03 12.58 37.16
CA GLY A 175 17.09 12.94 36.22
C GLY A 175 16.76 12.63 34.76
N LEU A 176 17.57 13.18 33.85
CA LEU A 176 17.31 13.19 32.40
C LEU A 176 17.29 11.79 31.78
N HIS A 177 18.24 10.92 32.17
CA HIS A 177 18.30 9.58 31.61
C HIS A 177 17.07 8.72 31.96
N ASN A 178 16.59 8.83 33.20
CA ASN A 178 15.38 8.14 33.63
C ASN A 178 14.14 8.69 32.92
N MET A 179 14.09 10.01 32.69
CA MET A 179 13.02 10.64 31.92
C MET A 179 12.94 10.04 30.49
N TYR A 180 14.04 9.97 29.76
CA TYR A 180 14.06 9.37 28.41
C TYR A 180 13.62 7.91 28.43
N LYS A 181 14.17 7.12 29.35
CA LYS A 181 13.85 5.70 29.46
C LYS A 181 12.37 5.46 29.73
N LYS A 182 11.78 6.14 30.71
CA LYS A 182 10.36 6.01 31.05
C LYS A 182 9.48 6.52 29.94
N THR A 183 9.73 7.71 29.42
CA THR A 183 8.97 8.33 28.33
C THR A 183 8.84 7.37 27.13
N ARG A 184 9.95 6.82 26.66
CA ARG A 184 9.93 5.91 25.51
C ARG A 184 9.33 4.55 25.84
N SER A 185 9.50 4.08 27.07
CA SER A 185 8.90 2.82 27.53
C SER A 185 7.38 2.89 27.66
N GLU A 186 6.84 4.00 28.11
CA GLU A 186 5.42 4.25 28.32
C GLU A 186 4.74 4.71 27.03
N GLY A 187 5.40 5.60 26.26
CA GLY A 187 4.84 6.25 25.07
C GLY A 187 4.76 5.37 23.83
N PHE A 188 5.57 4.32 23.75
CA PHE A 188 5.54 3.40 22.60
C PHE A 188 4.92 2.04 22.94
N GLY A 189 4.01 1.58 22.08
CA GLY A 189 3.44 0.24 22.18
C GLY A 189 4.45 -0.88 21.88
N PRO A 190 4.12 -2.14 22.19
CA PRO A 190 5.03 -3.26 22.04
C PRO A 190 5.58 -3.46 20.62
N GLU A 191 4.73 -3.32 19.60
CA GLU A 191 5.13 -3.49 18.19
C GLU A 191 6.10 -2.38 17.74
N VAL A 192 5.83 -1.13 18.11
CA VAL A 192 6.73 0.00 17.80
C VAL A 192 8.10 -0.20 18.45
N LYS A 193 8.12 -0.62 19.72
CA LYS A 193 9.37 -0.94 20.43
C LYS A 193 10.15 -2.06 19.73
N ARG A 194 9.48 -3.12 19.28
CA ARG A 194 10.09 -4.22 18.51
C ARG A 194 10.75 -3.70 17.24
N ARG A 195 10.08 -2.86 16.47
CA ARG A 195 10.62 -2.27 15.23
C ARG A 195 11.79 -1.34 15.47
N ILE A 196 11.73 -0.50 16.52
CA ILE A 196 12.86 0.34 16.92
C ILE A 196 14.09 -0.50 17.30
N MET A 197 13.90 -1.55 18.08
CA MET A 197 15.01 -2.44 18.48
C MET A 197 15.59 -3.19 17.28
N LEU A 198 14.74 -3.73 16.39
CA LEU A 198 15.18 -4.39 15.17
C LEU A 198 15.94 -3.42 14.25
N GLY A 199 15.43 -2.21 14.07
CA GLY A 199 16.09 -1.19 13.25
C GLY A 199 17.42 -0.74 13.80
N SER A 200 17.53 -0.55 15.13
CA SER A 200 18.78 -0.23 15.79
C SER A 200 19.82 -1.36 15.64
N PHE A 201 19.38 -2.61 15.70
CA PHE A 201 20.24 -3.78 15.44
C PHE A 201 20.75 -3.78 13.99
N VAL A 202 19.85 -3.62 13.03
CA VAL A 202 20.18 -3.63 11.59
C VAL A 202 21.15 -2.50 11.21
N LEU A 203 21.05 -1.36 11.88
CA LEU A 203 21.92 -0.19 11.64
C LEU A 203 23.22 -0.24 12.46
N SER A 204 23.39 -1.21 13.36
CA SER A 204 24.58 -1.27 14.22
C SER A 204 25.82 -1.69 13.45
N SER A 205 27.00 -1.34 14.00
CA SER A 205 28.30 -1.71 13.45
C SER A 205 28.41 -3.22 13.30
N GLY A 206 28.88 -3.67 12.14
CA GLY A 206 29.00 -5.10 11.79
C GLY A 206 27.75 -5.72 11.15
N TYR A 207 26.57 -5.11 11.30
CA TYR A 207 25.32 -5.60 10.70
C TYR A 207 24.80 -4.70 9.57
N TYR A 208 25.22 -3.45 9.51
CA TYR A 208 24.79 -2.47 8.52
C TYR A 208 24.97 -2.96 7.07
N ASP A 209 26.17 -3.45 6.73
CA ASP A 209 26.47 -3.95 5.40
C ASP A 209 25.73 -5.25 5.08
N ALA A 210 25.67 -6.16 6.08
CA ALA A 210 25.09 -7.48 5.93
C ALA A 210 23.56 -7.46 5.78
N TYR A 211 22.88 -6.50 6.39
CA TYR A 211 21.42 -6.42 6.41
C TYR A 211 20.92 -5.19 5.67
N TYR A 212 21.24 -3.97 6.12
CA TYR A 212 20.64 -2.75 5.57
C TYR A 212 21.08 -2.47 4.12
N LEU A 213 22.38 -2.46 3.85
CA LEU A 213 22.87 -2.26 2.47
C LEU A 213 22.44 -3.40 1.54
N LYS A 214 22.42 -4.64 2.05
CA LYS A 214 21.90 -5.77 1.26
C LYS A 214 20.42 -5.57 0.92
N ALA A 215 19.59 -5.15 1.86
CA ALA A 215 18.19 -4.87 1.62
C ALA A 215 17.99 -3.74 0.61
N LEU A 216 18.80 -2.66 0.65
CA LEU A 216 18.76 -1.60 -0.36
C LEU A 216 19.11 -2.10 -1.77
N ARG A 217 20.09 -3.01 -1.87
CA ARG A 217 20.43 -3.65 -3.17
C ARG A 217 19.28 -4.50 -3.70
N VAL A 218 18.63 -5.29 -2.83
CA VAL A 218 17.46 -6.10 -3.22
C VAL A 218 16.29 -5.19 -3.60
N LYS A 219 16.04 -4.10 -2.87
CA LYS A 219 15.05 -3.07 -3.25
C LYS A 219 15.27 -2.57 -4.68
N ALA A 220 16.51 -2.26 -5.04
CA ALA A 220 16.85 -1.81 -6.40
C ALA A 220 16.60 -2.89 -7.46
N LEU A 221 16.85 -4.16 -7.14
CA LEU A 221 16.57 -5.28 -8.04
C LEU A 221 15.06 -5.52 -8.21
N ILE A 222 14.28 -5.42 -7.13
CA ILE A 222 12.81 -5.47 -7.20
C ILE A 222 12.28 -4.34 -8.09
N LYS A 223 12.77 -3.11 -7.92
CA LYS A 223 12.40 -1.99 -8.81
C LYS A 223 12.69 -2.31 -10.26
N LYS A 224 13.88 -2.83 -10.56
CA LYS A 224 14.29 -3.21 -11.90
C LYS A 224 13.37 -4.28 -12.52
N ALA A 225 12.96 -5.29 -11.74
CA ALA A 225 12.02 -6.32 -12.21
C ALA A 225 10.67 -5.71 -12.63
N PHE A 226 10.16 -4.73 -11.86
CA PHE A 226 8.96 -3.99 -12.26
C PHE A 226 9.19 -3.12 -13.50
N ASP A 227 10.34 -2.45 -13.64
CA ASP A 227 10.66 -1.65 -14.82
C ASP A 227 10.69 -2.52 -16.10
N GLU A 228 11.25 -3.73 -16.02
CA GLU A 228 11.23 -4.71 -17.11
C GLU A 228 9.80 -5.18 -17.45
N ALA A 229 8.94 -5.36 -16.44
CA ALA A 229 7.53 -5.69 -16.65
C ALA A 229 6.76 -4.53 -17.30
N PHE A 230 6.95 -3.29 -16.82
CA PHE A 230 6.32 -2.10 -17.40
C PHE A 230 6.83 -1.68 -18.77
N ALA A 231 7.96 -2.23 -19.24
CA ALA A 231 8.34 -2.13 -20.64
C ALA A 231 7.39 -2.88 -21.58
N LYS A 232 6.58 -3.82 -21.05
CA LYS A 232 5.64 -4.67 -21.82
C LYS A 232 4.18 -4.37 -21.49
N TYR A 233 3.86 -4.07 -20.22
CA TYR A 233 2.52 -3.94 -19.69
C TYR A 233 2.25 -2.50 -19.24
N ASP A 234 1.01 -2.06 -19.40
CA ASP A 234 0.53 -0.76 -18.91
C ASP A 234 0.07 -0.82 -17.46
N VAL A 235 -0.43 -1.99 -17.04
CA VAL A 235 -0.94 -2.27 -15.69
C VAL A 235 -0.54 -3.68 -15.29
N ILE A 236 -0.18 -3.86 -14.01
CA ILE A 236 -0.04 -5.19 -13.41
C ILE A 236 -1.23 -5.42 -12.49
N LEU A 237 -1.85 -6.60 -12.59
CA LEU A 237 -3.02 -6.98 -11.82
C LEU A 237 -2.68 -8.14 -10.88
N GLY A 238 -3.15 -8.06 -9.64
CA GLY A 238 -2.96 -9.13 -8.65
C GLY A 238 -3.86 -8.99 -7.43
N PRO A 239 -3.78 -9.91 -6.48
CA PRO A 239 -4.50 -9.80 -5.21
C PRO A 239 -3.92 -8.66 -4.36
N VAL A 240 -4.74 -8.13 -3.44
CA VAL A 240 -4.30 -7.14 -2.44
C VAL A 240 -3.77 -7.84 -1.20
N ALA A 241 -4.43 -8.89 -0.77
CA ALA A 241 -4.11 -9.67 0.42
C ALA A 241 -4.36 -11.17 0.14
N PRO A 242 -3.68 -12.09 0.86
CA PRO A 242 -3.84 -13.52 0.63
C PRO A 242 -5.19 -14.08 1.07
N THR A 243 -5.90 -13.39 1.95
CA THR A 243 -7.22 -13.78 2.48
C THR A 243 -8.12 -12.56 2.63
N THR A 244 -9.41 -12.78 2.89
CA THR A 244 -10.32 -11.73 3.38
C THR A 244 -9.95 -11.29 4.80
N ALA A 245 -10.67 -10.28 5.33
CA ALA A 245 -10.35 -9.69 6.64
C ALA A 245 -10.24 -10.74 7.75
N PRO A 246 -9.14 -10.74 8.53
CA PRO A 246 -8.98 -11.65 9.66
C PRO A 246 -9.93 -11.28 10.82
N LYS A 247 -10.20 -12.25 11.70
CA LYS A 247 -10.95 -11.98 12.95
C LYS A 247 -10.17 -11.01 13.84
N ILE A 248 -10.88 -10.13 14.52
CA ILE A 248 -10.31 -9.18 15.48
C ILE A 248 -9.45 -9.93 16.51
N GLY A 249 -8.21 -9.46 16.68
CA GLY A 249 -7.25 -10.03 17.62
C GLY A 249 -6.44 -11.24 17.10
N SER A 250 -6.82 -11.88 16.00
CA SER A 250 -6.10 -13.07 15.48
C SER A 250 -4.68 -12.78 14.96
N SER A 251 -4.44 -11.58 14.44
CA SER A 251 -3.12 -11.16 13.96
C SER A 251 -2.12 -10.82 15.07
N LEU A 252 -2.60 -10.56 16.28
CA LEU A 252 -1.73 -10.27 17.44
C LEU A 252 -1.04 -11.53 17.98
N ALA A 253 -1.61 -12.70 17.74
CA ALA A 253 -1.10 -13.97 18.23
C ALA A 253 0.09 -14.53 17.39
N ASP A 254 0.19 -14.12 16.11
CA ASP A 254 1.24 -14.61 15.19
C ASP A 254 1.76 -13.46 14.32
N PRO A 255 2.89 -12.82 14.71
CA PRO A 255 3.50 -11.75 13.94
C PRO A 255 3.93 -12.16 12.52
N ILE A 256 4.34 -13.41 12.31
CA ILE A 256 4.78 -13.90 10.99
C ILE A 256 3.59 -13.96 10.04
N LYS A 257 2.45 -14.48 10.51
CA LYS A 257 1.21 -14.50 9.74
C LYS A 257 0.73 -13.09 9.38
N MET A 258 0.87 -12.14 10.30
CA MET A 258 0.59 -10.73 10.04
C MET A 258 1.48 -10.18 8.92
N TYR A 259 2.78 -10.46 8.95
CA TYR A 259 3.74 -10.00 7.94
C TYR A 259 3.51 -10.62 6.57
N LEU A 260 3.12 -11.90 6.52
CA LEU A 260 2.76 -12.57 5.26
C LEU A 260 1.50 -11.96 4.62
N GLY A 261 0.63 -11.32 5.38
CA GLY A 261 -0.53 -10.58 4.87
C GLY A 261 -0.18 -9.47 3.89
N ASP A 262 1.04 -8.92 3.97
CA ASP A 262 1.48 -7.78 3.16
C ASP A 262 2.22 -8.19 1.87
N ILE A 263 2.33 -9.48 1.58
CA ILE A 263 3.20 -10.03 0.51
C ILE A 263 2.95 -9.40 -0.87
N TYR A 264 1.70 -9.06 -1.20
CA TYR A 264 1.33 -8.52 -2.51
C TYR A 264 1.42 -6.99 -2.59
N THR A 265 1.51 -6.29 -1.46
CA THR A 265 1.49 -4.83 -1.43
C THR A 265 2.86 -4.21 -1.21
N ILE A 266 3.73 -4.88 -0.47
CA ILE A 266 5.06 -4.38 -0.07
C ILE A 266 5.97 -4.07 -1.26
N SER A 267 5.99 -4.94 -2.28
CA SER A 267 6.86 -4.78 -3.46
C SER A 267 6.56 -3.48 -4.21
N VAL A 268 5.30 -3.06 -4.22
CA VAL A 268 4.84 -1.80 -4.83
C VAL A 268 5.44 -0.58 -4.11
N ASN A 269 5.53 -0.62 -2.77
CA ASN A 269 6.17 0.45 -2.00
C ASN A 269 7.69 0.45 -2.17
N LEU A 270 8.32 -0.73 -2.16
CA LEU A 270 9.76 -0.86 -2.41
C LEU A 270 10.16 -0.30 -3.77
N ALA A 271 9.33 -0.52 -4.78
CA ALA A 271 9.55 0.01 -6.13
C ALA A 271 9.07 1.47 -6.32
N GLY A 272 8.40 2.08 -5.33
CA GLY A 272 7.89 3.46 -5.40
C GLY A 272 6.69 3.66 -6.33
N LEU A 273 6.06 2.57 -6.77
CA LEU A 273 5.00 2.54 -7.79
C LEU A 273 3.63 2.95 -7.24
N PRO A 274 2.71 3.47 -8.08
CA PRO A 274 1.32 3.65 -7.71
C PRO A 274 0.56 2.31 -7.70
N GLY A 275 -0.44 2.21 -6.85
CA GLY A 275 -1.33 1.07 -6.82
C GLY A 275 -2.71 1.43 -6.26
N ILE A 276 -3.75 0.85 -6.83
CA ILE A 276 -5.13 1.03 -6.40
C ILE A 276 -5.76 -0.32 -6.05
N SER A 277 -6.48 -0.38 -4.95
CA SER A 277 -7.32 -1.51 -4.56
C SER A 277 -8.78 -1.19 -4.89
N VAL A 278 -9.43 -2.10 -5.61
CA VAL A 278 -10.85 -1.98 -5.99
C VAL A 278 -11.57 -3.25 -5.54
N PRO A 279 -12.76 -3.17 -4.94
CA PRO A 279 -13.57 -4.35 -4.65
C PRO A 279 -13.85 -5.16 -5.93
N CYS A 280 -13.64 -6.48 -5.87
CA CYS A 280 -13.87 -7.37 -7.03
C CYS A 280 -14.74 -8.59 -6.70
N GLY A 281 -15.20 -8.73 -5.45
CA GLY A 281 -16.05 -9.84 -5.04
C GLY A 281 -16.20 -9.94 -3.54
N LYS A 282 -16.76 -11.07 -3.11
CA LYS A 282 -16.91 -11.43 -1.69
C LYS A 282 -16.63 -12.93 -1.54
N ASP A 283 -16.11 -13.30 -0.37
CA ASP A 283 -15.98 -14.70 0.00
C ASP A 283 -17.33 -15.35 0.35
N SER A 284 -17.32 -16.65 0.60
CA SER A 284 -18.51 -17.43 1.01
C SER A 284 -19.15 -16.94 2.32
N LYS A 285 -18.44 -16.12 3.11
CA LYS A 285 -18.93 -15.50 4.36
C LYS A 285 -19.44 -14.07 4.13
N GLY A 286 -19.39 -13.56 2.90
CA GLY A 286 -19.80 -12.21 2.53
C GLY A 286 -18.76 -11.13 2.82
N LEU A 287 -17.51 -11.50 3.17
CA LEU A 287 -16.42 -10.55 3.38
C LEU A 287 -15.86 -10.06 2.04
N PRO A 288 -15.52 -8.76 1.91
CA PRO A 288 -15.02 -8.19 0.68
C PRO A 288 -13.68 -8.77 0.24
N ILE A 289 -13.49 -8.87 -1.08
CA ILE A 289 -12.24 -9.18 -1.76
C ILE A 289 -11.88 -8.00 -2.64
N GLY A 290 -10.62 -7.55 -2.60
CA GLY A 290 -10.07 -6.50 -3.45
C GLY A 290 -9.08 -7.05 -4.47
N VAL A 291 -9.13 -6.49 -5.69
CA VAL A 291 -8.08 -6.64 -6.70
C VAL A 291 -7.17 -5.41 -6.66
N GLN A 292 -5.87 -5.63 -6.83
CA GLN A 292 -4.87 -4.59 -6.94
C GLN A 292 -4.49 -4.35 -8.40
N LEU A 293 -4.52 -3.08 -8.82
CA LEU A 293 -3.97 -2.62 -10.08
C LEU A 293 -2.75 -1.76 -9.78
N ILE A 294 -1.60 -2.13 -10.34
CA ILE A 294 -0.31 -1.47 -10.13
C ILE A 294 0.08 -0.81 -11.45
N GLY A 295 0.49 0.44 -11.42
CA GLY A 295 0.98 1.19 -12.57
C GLY A 295 2.48 1.47 -12.49
N ASP A 296 3.06 1.87 -13.61
CA ASP A 296 4.40 2.44 -13.63
C ASP A 296 4.43 3.80 -12.92
N CYS A 297 5.62 4.26 -12.55
CA CYS A 297 5.82 5.55 -11.91
C CYS A 297 5.15 6.67 -12.71
N PHE A 298 4.32 7.47 -12.04
CA PHE A 298 3.57 8.59 -12.61
C PHE A 298 2.57 8.23 -13.72
N LYS A 299 2.16 6.95 -13.78
CA LYS A 299 1.12 6.43 -14.69
C LYS A 299 -0.17 6.07 -13.97
N GLU A 300 -0.55 6.86 -12.97
CA GLU A 300 -1.79 6.68 -12.22
C GLU A 300 -3.02 6.63 -13.12
N ASN A 301 -3.01 7.37 -14.24
CA ASN A 301 -4.13 7.39 -15.18
C ASN A 301 -4.45 6.01 -15.77
N ASN A 302 -3.43 5.14 -15.98
CA ASN A 302 -3.65 3.79 -16.48
C ASN A 302 -4.41 2.93 -15.47
N ILE A 303 -4.01 2.98 -14.19
CA ILE A 303 -4.68 2.19 -13.15
C ILE A 303 -6.05 2.75 -12.80
N ILE A 304 -6.25 4.06 -12.85
CA ILE A 304 -7.58 4.69 -12.65
C ILE A 304 -8.53 4.28 -13.77
N ARG A 305 -8.08 4.29 -15.04
CA ARG A 305 -8.87 3.85 -16.20
C ARG A 305 -9.31 2.38 -16.06
N ALA A 306 -8.38 1.48 -15.73
CA ALA A 306 -8.69 0.08 -15.50
C ALA A 306 -9.62 -0.13 -14.29
N ALA A 307 -9.35 0.57 -13.17
CA ALA A 307 -10.17 0.54 -11.97
C ALA A 307 -11.60 1.04 -12.23
N TYR A 308 -11.75 2.12 -12.99
CA TYR A 308 -13.06 2.68 -13.34
C TYR A 308 -13.87 1.68 -14.16
N SER A 309 -13.29 1.09 -15.18
CA SER A 309 -13.94 0.06 -16.00
C SER A 309 -14.37 -1.18 -15.21
N LEU A 310 -13.62 -1.58 -14.19
CA LEU A 310 -14.02 -2.65 -13.27
C LEU A 310 -15.15 -2.21 -12.33
N SER A 311 -15.08 -1.00 -11.79
CA SER A 311 -16.03 -0.52 -10.77
C SER A 311 -17.46 -0.39 -11.32
N LEU A 312 -17.63 -0.07 -12.60
CA LEU A 312 -18.94 0.07 -13.24
C LEU A 312 -19.75 -1.23 -13.23
N ILE A 313 -19.09 -2.40 -13.20
CA ILE A 313 -19.77 -3.70 -13.16
C ILE A 313 -20.24 -4.01 -11.73
N HIS A 314 -19.52 -3.57 -10.73
CA HIS A 314 -19.86 -3.79 -9.32
C HIS A 314 -20.85 -2.75 -8.77
N ILE A 315 -20.97 -1.57 -9.40
CA ILE A 315 -21.97 -0.55 -9.07
C ILE A 315 -23.38 -0.97 -9.49
N SER A 316 -23.55 -1.90 -10.43
CA SER A 316 -24.85 -2.43 -10.84
C SER A 316 -25.54 -3.33 -9.80
N GLU A 317 -24.89 -3.66 -8.69
CA GLU A 317 -25.53 -4.32 -7.53
C GLU A 317 -26.20 -3.26 -6.63
N PRO A 318 -27.52 -3.33 -6.37
CA PRO A 318 -28.31 -2.21 -5.84
C PRO A 318 -28.26 -2.05 -4.31
N THR A 319 -27.10 -1.96 -3.72
CA THR A 319 -26.97 -1.55 -2.31
C THR A 319 -27.19 -0.05 -2.10
N ARG A 320 -27.13 0.75 -3.18
CA ARG A 320 -27.33 2.20 -3.12
C ARG A 320 -28.82 2.64 -3.11
N LEU A 321 -29.74 1.78 -3.59
CA LEU A 321 -31.17 2.14 -3.75
C LEU A 321 -32.12 1.65 -2.65
N ARG A 322 -31.65 0.88 -1.66
CA ARG A 322 -32.51 0.35 -0.59
C ARG A 322 -32.57 1.17 0.71
N ARG A 323 -31.99 2.37 0.75
CA ARG A 323 -32.00 3.24 1.96
C ARG A 323 -32.46 4.67 1.72
N ILE A 324 -33.22 4.92 0.64
CA ILE A 324 -33.98 6.15 0.47
C ILE A 324 -35.44 5.72 0.22
N SER A 325 -36.10 5.23 1.24
CA SER A 325 -37.53 5.16 1.41
C SER A 325 -37.85 5.03 2.90
#